data_6149da45a4ad2fc11159f7c4b6d3068f
#
_entry.id   6149da45a4ad2fc11159f7c4b6d3068f
#
_cell.length_a   1.000
_cell.length_b   1.000
_cell.length_c   1.000
_cell.angle_alpha   90.00
_cell.angle_beta   90.00
_cell.angle_gamma   90.00
#
_symmetry.space_group_name_H-M   'P 1'
#
loop_
_entity.id
_entity.type
_entity.pdbx_description
1 polymer ?
#
loop_
_entity_poly.entity_id
_entity_poly.type
_entity_poly.pdbx_seq_one_letter_code
_entity_poly.pdbx_strand_id
1 'polypeptide(L)' 'MPDRKVIGTRLRKLRGDLPRESVATACGISLSALSMYENGERVPKDAVKIRLAKFYGKSVQWIFFAN' A
#
# COMPACT_ATOMS: atom_id res chain seq x y z
N MET A 1 -6.51 -5.86 -13.71
CA MET A 1 -6.15 -5.20 -12.45
C MET A 1 -6.61 -6.03 -11.27
N PRO A 2 -5.79 -6.27 -10.27
CA PRO A 2 -6.23 -7.02 -9.09
C PRO A 2 -7.25 -6.20 -8.30
N ASP A 3 -8.10 -6.88 -7.55
CA ASP A 3 -9.09 -6.17 -6.75
C ASP A 3 -8.46 -5.56 -5.49
N ARG A 4 -9.24 -4.76 -4.77
CA ARG A 4 -8.79 -4.03 -3.59
C ARG A 4 -8.24 -4.94 -2.51
N LYS A 5 -8.82 -6.13 -2.35
CA LYS A 5 -8.41 -7.06 -1.29
C LYS A 5 -7.06 -7.69 -1.61
N VAL A 6 -6.82 -8.01 -2.88
CA VAL A 6 -5.52 -8.53 -3.31
C VAL A 6 -4.43 -7.48 -3.09
N ILE A 7 -4.70 -6.25 -3.48
CA ILE A 7 -3.77 -5.13 -3.25
C ILE A 7 -3.48 -4.98 -1.76
N GLY A 8 -4.52 -4.99 -0.94
CA GLY A 8 -4.38 -4.86 0.51
C GLY A 8 -3.53 -5.97 1.11
N THR A 9 -3.72 -7.19 0.66
CA THR A 9 -2.92 -8.34 1.11
C THR A 9 -1.45 -8.16 0.74
N ARG A 10 -1.18 -7.68 -0.47
CA ARG A 10 0.20 -7.41 -0.92
C ARG A 10 0.86 -6.35 -0.05
N LEU A 11 0.15 -5.25 0.21
CA LEU A 11 0.66 -4.16 1.05
C LEU A 11 0.95 -4.64 2.47
N ARG A 12 0.06 -5.42 3.05
CA ARG A 12 0.25 -5.95 4.39
C ARG A 12 1.47 -6.87 4.46
N LYS A 13 1.66 -7.73 3.47
CA LYS A 13 2.83 -8.61 3.40
C LYS A 13 4.13 -7.82 3.25
N LEU A 14 4.12 -6.79 2.41
CA LEU A 14 5.30 -5.94 2.23
C LEU A 14 5.65 -5.20 3.50
N ARG A 15 4.65 -4.74 4.26
CA ARG A 15 4.89 -4.07 5.53
C ARG A 15 5.51 -5.02 6.56
N GLY A 16 5.10 -6.28 6.57
CA GLY A 16 5.63 -7.25 7.53
C GLY A 16 5.47 -6.79 8.97
N ASP A 17 6.56 -6.75 9.71
CA ASP A 17 6.56 -6.35 11.12
C ASP A 17 6.73 -4.84 11.35
N LEU A 18 6.86 -4.06 10.28
CA LEU A 18 6.98 -2.61 10.43
C LEU A 18 5.69 -2.02 11.02
N PRO A 19 5.78 -1.11 11.99
CA PRO A 19 4.59 -0.43 12.49
C PRO A 19 3.90 0.36 11.39
N ARG A 20 2.57 0.34 11.38
CA ARG A 20 1.79 1.11 10.39
C ARG A 20 2.12 2.60 10.44
N GLU A 21 2.31 3.15 11.64
CA GLU A 21 2.65 4.57 11.81
C GLU A 21 3.93 4.94 11.09
N SER A 22 4.93 4.06 11.14
CA SER A 22 6.21 4.31 10.46
C SER A 22 6.03 4.39 8.95
N VAL A 23 5.27 3.46 8.39
CA VAL A 23 5.01 3.42 6.95
C VAL A 23 4.15 4.62 6.52
N ALA A 24 3.09 4.91 7.28
CA ALA A 24 2.20 6.02 6.97
C ALA A 24 2.97 7.35 6.97
N THR A 25 3.79 7.57 7.98
CA THR A 25 4.62 8.78 8.08
C THR A 25 5.58 8.88 6.89
N ALA A 26 6.28 7.79 6.58
CA ALA A 26 7.24 7.78 5.48
C ALA A 26 6.58 8.03 4.12
N CYS A 27 5.35 7.59 3.95
CA CYS A 27 4.61 7.75 2.69
C CYS A 27 3.73 9.00 2.65
N GLY A 28 3.72 9.79 3.73
CA GLY A 28 2.93 11.03 3.78
C GLY A 28 1.43 10.81 3.75
N ILE A 29 0.95 9.73 4.37
CA ILE A 29 -0.47 9.41 4.44
C ILE A 29 -0.89 9.21 5.90
N SER A 30 -2.19 9.25 6.16
CA SER A 30 -2.71 9.00 7.51
C SER A 30 -2.66 7.51 7.83
N LEU A 31 -2.63 7.21 9.13
CA LEU A 31 -2.73 5.84 9.61
C LEU A 31 -4.04 5.20 9.15
N SER A 32 -5.15 5.95 9.21
CA SER A 32 -6.45 5.48 8.75
C SER A 32 -6.43 5.10 7.27
N ALA A 33 -5.79 5.94 6.44
CA ALA A 33 -5.70 5.66 5.01
C ALA A 33 -4.94 4.36 4.75
N LEU A 34 -3.78 4.19 5.40
CA LEU A 34 -3.00 2.97 5.25
C LEU A 34 -3.80 1.75 5.68
N SER A 35 -4.51 1.83 6.79
CA SER A 35 -5.36 0.74 7.28
C SER A 35 -6.44 0.37 6.26
N MET A 36 -7.09 1.37 5.67
CA MET A 36 -8.11 1.13 4.66
C MET A 36 -7.54 0.45 3.41
N TYR A 37 -6.34 0.84 2.99
CA TYR A 37 -5.69 0.20 1.84
C TYR A 37 -5.36 -1.26 2.15
N GLU A 38 -4.79 -1.54 3.32
CA GLU A 38 -4.41 -2.90 3.71
C GLU A 38 -5.63 -3.80 3.91
N ASN A 39 -6.74 -3.24 4.38
CA ASN A 39 -7.97 -4.00 4.61
C ASN A 39 -8.83 -4.17 3.35
N GLY A 40 -8.40 -3.60 2.24
CA GLY A 40 -9.12 -3.71 0.97
C GLY A 40 -10.37 -2.85 0.90
N GLU A 41 -10.43 -1.77 1.70
CA GLU A 41 -11.56 -0.86 1.71
C GLU A 41 -11.43 0.27 0.70
N ARG A 42 -10.20 0.61 0.32
CA ARG A 42 -9.90 1.69 -0.64
C ARG A 42 -8.67 1.33 -1.46
N VAL A 43 -8.64 1.88 -2.68
CA VAL A 43 -7.44 1.83 -3.52
C VAL A 43 -6.76 3.19 -3.43
N PRO A 44 -5.42 3.23 -3.21
CA PRO A 44 -4.72 4.51 -3.17
C PRO A 44 -4.79 5.25 -4.50
N LYS A 45 -4.74 6.58 -4.44
CA LYS A 45 -4.57 7.41 -5.62
C LYS A 45 -3.16 7.21 -6.18
N ASP A 46 -2.96 7.60 -7.44
CA ASP A 46 -1.70 7.37 -8.14
C ASP A 46 -0.47 7.90 -7.40
N ALA A 47 -0.56 9.11 -6.85
CA ALA A 47 0.55 9.69 -6.09
C ALA A 47 0.94 8.83 -4.89
N VAL A 48 -0.04 8.26 -4.20
CA VAL A 48 0.19 7.40 -3.04
C VAL A 48 0.73 6.04 -3.47
N LYS A 49 0.22 5.50 -4.59
CA LYS A 49 0.75 4.25 -5.16
C LYS A 49 2.25 4.36 -5.41
N ILE A 50 2.68 5.49 -5.98
CA ILE A 50 4.10 5.73 -6.29
C ILE A 50 4.92 5.77 -5.00
N ARG A 51 4.44 6.46 -3.97
CA ARG A 51 5.15 6.56 -2.69
C ARG A 51 5.27 5.21 -2.00
N LEU A 52 4.19 4.44 -1.97
CA LEU A 52 4.20 3.10 -1.37
C LEU A 52 5.15 2.16 -2.10
N ALA A 53 5.10 2.17 -3.43
CA ALA A 53 5.99 1.34 -4.24
C ALA A 53 7.45 1.69 -3.98
N LYS A 54 7.76 2.98 -3.94
CA LYS A 54 9.11 3.46 -3.67
C LYS A 54 9.59 3.03 -2.28
N PHE A 55 8.73 3.19 -1.28
CA PHE A 55 9.05 2.82 0.10
C PHE A 55 9.39 1.33 0.21
N TYR A 56 8.59 0.47 -0.43
CA TYR A 56 8.78 -0.97 -0.36
C TYR A 56 9.79 -1.52 -1.37
N GLY A 57 10.32 -0.68 -2.25
CA GLY A 57 11.29 -1.12 -3.27
C GLY A 57 10.68 -2.04 -4.31
N LYS A 58 9.41 -1.87 -4.63
CA LYS A 58 8.70 -2.64 -5.66
C LYS A 58 8.14 -1.69 -6.71
N SER A 59 7.84 -2.22 -7.89
CA SER A 59 7.21 -1.40 -8.91
C SER A 59 5.72 -1.19 -8.62
N VAL A 60 5.19 -0.07 -9.08
CA VAL A 60 3.75 0.20 -9.03
C VAL A 60 2.99 -0.92 -9.76
N GLN A 61 3.53 -1.35 -10.89
CA GLN A 61 2.93 -2.44 -11.68
C GLN A 61 2.77 -3.71 -10.83
N TRP A 62 3.82 -4.08 -10.11
CA TRP A 62 3.81 -5.32 -9.33
C TRP A 62 2.77 -5.29 -8.20
N ILE A 63 2.70 -4.18 -7.48
CA ILE A 63 1.80 -4.08 -6.33
C ILE A 63 0.35 -3.91 -6.76
N PHE A 64 0.09 -3.01 -7.72
CA PHE A 64 -1.25 -2.50 -7.96
C PHE A 64 -1.89 -3.00 -9.25
N PHE A 65 -1.14 -3.52 -10.19
CA PHE A 65 -1.67 -3.87 -11.51
C PHE A 65 -1.43 -5.31 -11.93
N ALA A 66 -0.39 -5.98 -11.46
CA ALA A 66 -0.11 -7.35 -11.85
C ALA A 66 -1.14 -8.32 -11.26
N ASN A 67 -1.63 -9.21 -12.06
CA ASN A 67 -2.59 -10.25 -11.63
C ASN A 67 -1.92 -11.43 -10.93
#